data_6d1364dc16c45b2a86b41f0ed499dba3
#
_entry.id   6d1364dc16c45b2a86b41f0ed499dba3
#
_cell.length_a   1.000
_cell.length_b   1.000
_cell.length_c   1.000
_cell.angle_alpha   90.00
_cell.angle_beta   90.00
_cell.angle_gamma   90.00
#
_symmetry.space_group_name_H-M   'P 1'
#
loop_
_entity.id
_entity.type
_entity.pdbx_description
1 polymer ?
#
loop_
_entity_poly.entity_id
_entity_poly.type
_entity_poly.pdbx_seq_one_letter_code
_entity_poly.pdbx_strand_id
1 'polypeptide(L)'
;MNLSSVVLRAVPGAFILNSGIGKLGMDEQTAGYLQSMAVNGIPAVENLSPKQFGRLVAIGEIAVGSSLLLPFVPTKVAGLALAGFSGSMLSMYFRTPEMTEADGVRPSQAGTPLAKDSWMAAIAIALILGTGGGAREAKKAAKQAEKRAAKLERSLEKQAPAA
;
A
#
# COMPACT_ATOMS: atom_id res chain seq x y z
N MET A 1 -13.78 -8.96 0.98
CA MET A 1 -13.19 -7.61 0.82
C MET A 1 -14.32 -6.60 0.80
N ASN A 2 -14.14 -5.39 1.41
CA ASN A 2 -15.08 -4.29 1.25
C ASN A 2 -14.72 -3.48 -0.01
N LEU A 3 -15.66 -2.67 -0.53
CA LEU A 3 -15.49 -1.88 -1.75
C LEU A 3 -14.27 -0.94 -1.66
N SER A 4 -14.07 -0.31 -0.50
CA SER A 4 -12.91 0.58 -0.27
C SER A 4 -11.59 -0.14 -0.45
N SER A 5 -11.45 -1.37 0.09
CA SER A 5 -10.24 -2.18 -0.10
C SER A 5 -10.04 -2.57 -1.56
N VAL A 6 -11.12 -2.84 -2.32
CA VAL A 6 -11.03 -3.16 -3.75
C VAL A 6 -10.45 -1.97 -4.51
N VAL A 7 -11.00 -0.78 -4.31
CA VAL A 7 -10.54 0.45 -5.00
C VAL A 7 -9.09 0.77 -4.65
N LEU A 8 -8.74 0.73 -3.35
CA LEU A 8 -7.38 1.02 -2.87
C LEU A 8 -6.32 0.01 -3.36
N ARG A 9 -6.73 -1.18 -3.78
CA ARG A 9 -5.85 -2.21 -4.34
C ARG A 9 -5.81 -2.17 -5.85
N ALA A 10 -6.94 -1.94 -6.52
CA ALA A 10 -7.05 -2.06 -7.97
C ALA A 10 -6.22 -1.01 -8.70
N VAL A 11 -6.27 0.25 -8.28
CA VAL A 11 -5.57 1.34 -8.96
C VAL A 11 -4.05 1.19 -8.87
N PRO A 12 -3.43 1.13 -7.68
CA PRO A 12 -1.99 0.95 -7.59
C PRO A 12 -1.55 -0.41 -8.12
N GLY A 13 -2.36 -1.47 -7.93
CA GLY A 13 -2.05 -2.80 -8.42
C GLY A 13 -1.95 -2.87 -9.95
N ALA A 14 -2.92 -2.29 -10.65
CA ALA A 14 -2.89 -2.23 -12.11
C ALA A 14 -1.72 -1.38 -12.63
N PHE A 15 -1.45 -0.24 -11.99
CA PHE A 15 -0.36 0.64 -12.37
C PHE A 15 1.01 -0.03 -12.20
N ILE A 16 1.27 -0.62 -11.01
CA ILE A 16 2.56 -1.26 -10.70
C ILE A 16 2.75 -2.53 -11.56
N LEU A 17 1.70 -3.33 -11.75
CA LEU A 17 1.77 -4.52 -12.62
C LEU A 17 2.13 -4.14 -14.06
N ASN A 18 1.45 -3.15 -14.62
CA ASN A 18 1.74 -2.66 -15.97
C ASN A 18 3.18 -2.14 -16.08
N SER A 19 3.66 -1.42 -15.07
CA SER A 19 5.04 -0.94 -14.98
C SER A 19 6.05 -2.09 -14.97
N GLY A 20 5.80 -3.13 -14.18
CA GLY A 20 6.67 -4.30 -14.10
C GLY A 20 6.71 -5.11 -15.41
N ILE A 21 5.55 -5.30 -16.05
CA ILE A 21 5.46 -5.97 -17.35
C ILE A 21 6.26 -5.19 -18.41
N GLY A 22 6.13 -3.87 -18.43
CA GLY A 22 6.88 -2.99 -19.35
C GLY A 22 8.40 -3.06 -19.16
N LYS A 23 8.87 -3.48 -17.99
CA LYS A 23 10.31 -3.61 -17.66
C LYS A 23 10.89 -5.01 -17.97
N LEU A 24 10.09 -6.00 -18.33
CA LEU A 24 10.60 -7.37 -18.60
C LEU A 24 11.63 -7.44 -19.72
N GLY A 25 11.53 -6.53 -20.71
CA GLY A 25 12.48 -6.41 -21.83
C GLY A 25 13.45 -5.22 -21.72
N MET A 26 13.64 -4.65 -20.53
CA MET A 26 14.52 -3.51 -20.34
C MET A 26 15.95 -3.82 -20.75
N ASP A 27 16.55 -2.96 -21.57
CA ASP A 27 17.96 -3.05 -21.97
C ASP A 27 18.90 -2.72 -20.78
N GLU A 28 20.16 -3.14 -20.91
CA GLU A 28 21.15 -2.98 -19.84
C GLU A 28 21.52 -1.52 -19.57
N GLN A 29 21.43 -0.64 -20.57
CA GLN A 29 21.72 0.78 -20.44
C GLN A 29 20.64 1.45 -19.57
N THR A 30 19.36 1.21 -19.87
CA THR A 30 18.22 1.70 -19.10
C THR A 30 18.25 1.13 -17.68
N ALA A 31 18.55 -0.17 -17.54
CA ALA A 31 18.65 -0.81 -16.22
C ALA A 31 19.80 -0.21 -15.39
N GLY A 32 20.96 0.06 -16.00
CA GLY A 32 22.09 0.70 -15.32
C GLY A 32 21.78 2.13 -14.87
N TYR A 33 21.07 2.90 -15.70
CA TYR A 33 20.60 4.23 -15.30
C TYR A 33 19.65 4.19 -14.10
N LEU A 34 18.66 3.31 -14.13
CA LEU A 34 17.75 3.15 -12.99
C LEU A 34 18.47 2.65 -11.74
N GLN A 35 19.46 1.76 -11.91
CA GLN A 35 20.27 1.24 -10.80
C GLN A 35 21.08 2.36 -10.14
N SER A 36 21.71 3.24 -10.91
CA SER A 36 22.48 4.36 -10.38
C SER A 36 21.64 5.29 -9.51
N MET A 37 20.36 5.48 -9.84
CA MET A 37 19.41 6.21 -9.00
C MET A 37 19.01 5.41 -7.77
N ALA A 38 18.81 4.10 -7.91
CA ALA A 38 18.36 3.23 -6.82
C ALA A 38 19.43 3.04 -5.74
N VAL A 39 20.72 3.09 -6.08
CA VAL A 39 21.83 2.97 -5.13
C VAL A 39 21.75 4.01 -4.01
N ASN A 40 21.31 5.23 -4.30
CA ASN A 40 21.14 6.26 -3.28
C ASN A 40 20.17 5.85 -2.18
N GLY A 41 19.07 5.19 -2.55
CA GLY A 41 18.06 4.72 -1.60
C GLY A 41 18.36 3.36 -1.00
N ILE A 42 18.93 2.47 -1.80
CA ILE A 42 19.19 1.05 -1.48
C ILE A 42 20.59 0.68 -1.94
N PRO A 43 21.65 1.01 -1.15
CA PRO A 43 23.04 0.76 -1.57
C PRO A 43 23.33 -0.69 -1.98
N ALA A 44 22.64 -1.67 -1.38
CA ALA A 44 22.85 -3.08 -1.68
C ALA A 44 22.65 -3.46 -3.15
N VAL A 45 21.87 -2.67 -3.93
CA VAL A 45 21.65 -2.97 -5.35
C VAL A 45 22.88 -2.68 -6.23
N GLU A 46 23.87 -1.96 -5.73
CA GLU A 46 25.16 -1.73 -6.41
C GLU A 46 25.89 -3.04 -6.73
N ASN A 47 25.70 -4.07 -5.90
CA ASN A 47 26.35 -5.37 -6.08
C ASN A 47 25.74 -6.23 -7.20
N LEU A 48 24.66 -5.76 -7.84
CA LEU A 48 23.99 -6.45 -8.94
C LEU A 48 24.54 -5.97 -10.29
N SER A 49 24.56 -6.87 -11.29
CA SER A 49 24.72 -6.37 -12.66
C SER A 49 23.47 -5.62 -13.11
N PRO A 50 23.56 -4.66 -14.07
CA PRO A 50 22.40 -3.93 -14.59
C PRO A 50 21.27 -4.87 -15.03
N LYS A 51 21.60 -5.96 -15.68
CA LYS A 51 20.64 -6.98 -16.12
C LYS A 51 19.93 -7.67 -14.95
N GLN A 52 20.67 -7.99 -13.88
CA GLN A 52 20.09 -8.57 -12.67
C GLN A 52 19.18 -7.58 -11.96
N PHE A 53 19.62 -6.33 -11.85
CA PHE A 53 18.83 -5.26 -11.27
C PHE A 53 17.52 -5.02 -12.05
N GLY A 54 17.58 -4.90 -13.39
CA GLY A 54 16.39 -4.72 -14.22
C GLY A 54 15.38 -5.86 -14.05
N ARG A 55 15.86 -7.12 -13.99
CA ARG A 55 15.00 -8.28 -13.71
C ARG A 55 14.38 -8.23 -12.30
N LEU A 56 15.18 -7.87 -11.30
CA LEU A 56 14.70 -7.74 -9.91
C LEU A 56 13.58 -6.72 -9.81
N VAL A 57 13.75 -5.55 -10.44
CA VAL A 57 12.72 -4.50 -10.45
C VAL A 57 11.46 -4.98 -11.17
N ALA A 58 11.60 -5.54 -12.37
CA ALA A 58 10.46 -6.04 -13.15
C ALA A 58 9.66 -7.10 -12.38
N ILE A 59 10.34 -8.12 -11.83
CA ILE A 59 9.69 -9.20 -11.06
C ILE A 59 9.11 -8.67 -9.76
N GLY A 60 9.81 -7.75 -9.07
CA GLY A 60 9.33 -7.12 -7.85
C GLY A 60 8.04 -6.34 -8.08
N GLU A 61 7.99 -5.52 -9.12
CA GLU A 61 6.78 -4.77 -9.49
C GLU A 61 5.63 -5.71 -9.89
N ILE A 62 5.90 -6.75 -10.66
CA ILE A 62 4.89 -7.77 -11.01
C ILE A 62 4.35 -8.46 -9.75
N ALA A 63 5.22 -8.83 -8.82
CA ALA A 63 4.80 -9.48 -7.58
C ALA A 63 3.94 -8.55 -6.71
N VAL A 64 4.35 -7.29 -6.53
CA VAL A 64 3.57 -6.29 -5.77
C VAL A 64 2.23 -6.02 -6.45
N GLY A 65 2.23 -5.72 -7.74
CA GLY A 65 1.02 -5.43 -8.51
C GLY A 65 0.04 -6.61 -8.49
N SER A 66 0.54 -7.83 -8.71
CA SER A 66 -0.26 -9.05 -8.64
C SER A 66 -0.82 -9.28 -7.23
N SER A 67 -0.02 -9.07 -6.17
CA SER A 67 -0.49 -9.23 -4.79
C SER A 67 -1.65 -8.29 -4.45
N LEU A 68 -1.66 -7.10 -5.04
CA LEU A 68 -2.74 -6.12 -4.89
C LEU A 68 -4.00 -6.53 -5.66
N LEU A 69 -3.87 -7.11 -6.86
CA LEU A 69 -5.00 -7.46 -7.72
C LEU A 69 -5.66 -8.80 -7.37
N LEU A 70 -4.90 -9.76 -6.86
CA LEU A 70 -5.38 -11.10 -6.58
C LEU A 70 -6.31 -11.13 -5.35
N PRO A 71 -7.58 -11.55 -5.48
CA PRO A 71 -8.58 -11.45 -4.42
C PRO A 71 -8.31 -12.36 -3.22
N PHE A 72 -7.55 -13.44 -3.41
CA PHE A 72 -7.20 -14.39 -2.36
C PHE A 72 -5.98 -13.94 -1.52
N VAL A 73 -5.23 -12.94 -1.96
CA VAL A 73 -4.14 -12.37 -1.15
C VAL A 73 -4.74 -11.53 -0.01
N PRO A 74 -4.40 -11.80 1.26
CA PRO A 74 -4.90 -11.02 2.38
C PRO A 74 -4.56 -9.53 2.24
N THR A 75 -5.53 -8.65 2.53
CA THR A 75 -5.36 -7.19 2.35
C THR A 75 -4.15 -6.64 3.08
N LYS A 76 -3.84 -7.16 4.27
CA LYS A 76 -2.65 -6.74 5.04
C LYS A 76 -1.35 -7.12 4.34
N VAL A 77 -1.29 -8.31 3.73
CA VAL A 77 -0.11 -8.78 2.99
C VAL A 77 0.12 -7.92 1.74
N ALA A 78 -0.94 -7.64 0.98
CA ALA A 78 -0.88 -6.73 -0.16
C ALA A 78 -0.47 -5.31 0.26
N GLY A 79 -0.97 -4.83 1.40
CA GLY A 79 -0.57 -3.55 2.00
C GLY A 79 0.91 -3.51 2.40
N LEU A 80 1.44 -4.59 2.99
CA LEU A 80 2.87 -4.70 3.33
C LEU A 80 3.75 -4.72 2.07
N ALA A 81 3.34 -5.43 1.02
CA ALA A 81 4.05 -5.43 -0.25
C ALA A 81 4.10 -4.03 -0.88
N LEU A 82 2.98 -3.30 -0.87
CA LEU A 82 2.91 -1.92 -1.33
C LEU A 82 3.75 -0.97 -0.45
N ALA A 83 3.77 -1.17 0.87
CA ALA A 83 4.59 -0.39 1.78
C ALA A 83 6.09 -0.57 1.52
N GLY A 84 6.55 -1.79 1.27
CA GLY A 84 7.93 -2.07 0.87
C GLY A 84 8.29 -1.40 -0.45
N PHE A 85 7.41 -1.48 -1.44
CA PHE A 85 7.59 -0.84 -2.74
C PHE A 85 7.66 0.69 -2.60
N SER A 86 6.64 1.33 -2.04
CA SER A 86 6.61 2.79 -1.88
C SER A 86 7.72 3.30 -0.95
N GLY A 87 8.06 2.54 0.09
CA GLY A 87 9.18 2.86 0.98
C GLY A 87 10.51 2.86 0.27
N SER A 88 10.76 1.94 -0.67
CA SER A 88 11.98 1.94 -1.48
C SER A 88 12.06 3.17 -2.38
N MET A 89 10.95 3.57 -3.02
CA MET A 89 10.89 4.78 -3.85
C MET A 89 11.12 6.05 -3.00
N LEU A 90 10.46 6.16 -1.85
CA LEU A 90 10.66 7.28 -0.93
C LEU A 90 12.07 7.31 -0.33
N SER A 91 12.72 6.16 -0.13
CA SER A 91 14.13 6.12 0.29
C SER A 91 15.04 6.76 -0.77
N MET A 92 14.82 6.50 -2.05
CA MET A 92 15.54 7.17 -3.13
C MET A 92 15.25 8.68 -3.15
N TYR A 93 13.98 9.06 -2.98
CA TYR A 93 13.56 10.46 -2.94
C TYR A 93 14.31 11.27 -1.87
N PHE A 94 14.33 10.79 -0.63
CA PHE A 94 14.94 11.52 0.49
C PHE A 94 16.46 11.43 0.53
N ARG A 95 17.08 10.48 -0.17
CA ARG A 95 18.54 10.29 -0.17
C ARG A 95 19.22 10.81 -1.42
N THR A 96 18.46 11.35 -2.37
CA THR A 96 19.01 11.96 -3.59
C THR A 96 18.79 13.47 -3.51
N PRO A 97 19.87 14.28 -3.29
CA PRO A 97 19.74 15.73 -3.06
C PRO A 97 18.97 16.47 -4.15
N GLU A 98 19.11 16.05 -5.40
CA GLU A 98 18.46 16.68 -6.55
C GLU A 98 16.93 16.46 -6.59
N MET A 99 16.41 15.54 -5.79
CA MET A 99 14.97 15.20 -5.75
C MET A 99 14.18 16.14 -4.82
N THR A 100 14.86 16.82 -3.90
CA THR A 100 14.22 17.73 -2.95
C THR A 100 14.70 19.16 -3.16
N GLU A 101 13.86 20.13 -2.75
CA GLU A 101 14.26 21.53 -2.58
C GLU A 101 15.24 21.67 -1.41
N ALA A 102 15.75 22.87 -1.19
CA ALA A 102 16.73 23.15 -0.12
C ALA A 102 16.25 22.79 1.30
N ASP A 103 14.95 22.60 1.50
CA ASP A 103 14.36 22.19 2.79
C ASP A 103 14.42 20.66 3.02
N GLY A 104 14.85 19.89 2.03
CA GLY A 104 14.95 18.43 2.10
C GLY A 104 13.60 17.68 2.15
N VAL A 105 12.48 18.37 1.93
CA VAL A 105 11.13 17.79 2.03
C VAL A 105 10.29 18.02 0.78
N ARG A 106 10.23 19.27 0.30
CA ARG A 106 9.45 19.60 -0.89
C ARG A 106 10.11 19.03 -2.13
N PRO A 107 9.32 18.49 -3.07
CA PRO A 107 9.89 17.93 -4.31
C PRO A 107 10.44 19.04 -5.20
N SER A 108 11.62 18.82 -5.72
CA SER A 108 12.11 19.53 -6.89
C SER A 108 11.32 19.10 -8.13
N GLN A 109 11.57 19.72 -9.28
CA GLN A 109 11.00 19.27 -10.54
C GLN A 109 11.41 17.83 -10.87
N ALA A 110 12.64 17.45 -10.59
CA ALA A 110 13.16 16.09 -10.81
C ALA A 110 12.56 15.08 -9.80
N GLY A 111 12.29 15.50 -8.57
CA GLY A 111 11.76 14.65 -7.51
C GLY A 111 10.26 14.43 -7.54
N THR A 112 9.50 15.26 -8.27
CA THR A 112 8.03 15.16 -8.33
C THR A 112 7.53 13.77 -8.71
N PRO A 113 8.14 13.01 -9.65
CA PRO A 113 7.71 11.65 -9.97
C PRO A 113 7.80 10.68 -8.79
N LEU A 114 8.85 10.78 -7.96
CA LEU A 114 9.05 9.93 -6.77
C LEU A 114 8.24 10.41 -5.56
N ALA A 115 8.04 11.72 -5.40
CA ALA A 115 7.24 12.29 -4.32
C ALA A 115 5.80 11.76 -4.32
N LYS A 116 5.25 11.40 -5.49
CA LYS A 116 3.92 10.79 -5.63
C LYS A 116 3.80 9.44 -4.93
N ASP A 117 4.91 8.76 -4.68
CA ASP A 117 4.91 7.48 -3.97
C ASP A 117 4.50 7.64 -2.50
N SER A 118 4.49 8.86 -1.96
CA SER A 118 3.86 9.17 -0.67
C SER A 118 2.38 8.80 -0.62
N TRP A 119 1.66 8.93 -1.75
CA TRP A 119 0.26 8.51 -1.84
C TRP A 119 0.13 6.99 -1.79
N MET A 120 1.03 6.26 -2.44
CA MET A 120 1.07 4.80 -2.35
C MET A 120 1.42 4.32 -0.95
N ALA A 121 2.32 5.01 -0.25
CA ALA A 121 2.61 4.75 1.16
C ALA A 121 1.38 4.97 2.05
N ALA A 122 0.62 6.04 1.84
CA ALA A 122 -0.63 6.29 2.57
C ALA A 122 -1.68 5.19 2.29
N ILE A 123 -1.82 4.76 1.02
CA ILE A 123 -2.69 3.64 0.64
C ILE A 123 -2.24 2.35 1.32
N ALA A 124 -0.94 2.07 1.35
CA ALA A 124 -0.38 0.89 2.00
C ALA A 124 -0.73 0.88 3.50
N ILE A 125 -0.55 2.00 4.21
CA ILE A 125 -0.92 2.15 5.62
C ILE A 125 -2.42 1.89 5.81
N ALA A 126 -3.28 2.47 4.96
CA ALA A 126 -4.73 2.25 5.03
C ALA A 126 -5.10 0.78 4.84
N LEU A 127 -4.43 0.05 3.93
CA LEU A 127 -4.64 -1.39 3.71
C LEU A 127 -4.17 -2.24 4.90
N ILE A 128 -3.05 -1.87 5.54
CA ILE A 128 -2.49 -2.57 6.70
C ILE A 128 -3.38 -2.38 7.94
N LEU A 129 -3.80 -1.14 8.21
CA LEU A 129 -4.65 -0.80 9.35
C LEU A 129 -6.08 -1.33 9.17
N GLY A 130 -6.50 -1.58 7.94
CA GLY A 130 -7.81 -2.12 7.60
C GLY A 130 -8.86 -1.04 7.37
N THR A 131 -9.30 -0.92 6.12
CA THR A 131 -10.32 0.05 5.65
C THR A 131 -11.76 -0.28 6.11
N GLY A 132 -11.97 -1.21 7.01
CA GLY A 132 -13.30 -1.69 7.41
C GLY A 132 -13.48 -1.95 8.90
N GLY A 133 -12.48 -1.62 9.72
CA GLY A 133 -12.58 -1.81 11.19
C GLY A 133 -13.77 -1.10 11.79
N GLY A 134 -13.91 0.19 11.53
CA GLY A 134 -14.99 1.02 12.08
C GLY A 134 -16.41 0.56 11.71
N ALA A 135 -16.64 0.16 10.46
CA ALA A 135 -17.95 -0.33 10.04
C ALA A 135 -18.33 -1.69 10.67
N ARG A 136 -17.34 -2.59 10.86
CA ARG A 136 -17.56 -3.86 11.56
C ARG A 136 -17.75 -3.67 13.05
N GLU A 137 -17.01 -2.76 13.66
CA GLU A 137 -17.15 -2.42 15.08
C GLU A 137 -18.47 -1.71 15.36
N ALA A 138 -18.86 -0.74 14.51
CA ALA A 138 -20.17 -0.10 14.58
C ALA A 138 -21.32 -1.12 14.43
N LYS A 139 -21.22 -2.07 13.50
CA LYS A 139 -22.22 -3.13 13.33
C LYS A 139 -22.26 -4.11 14.51
N LYS A 140 -21.11 -4.42 15.12
CA LYS A 140 -21.06 -5.23 16.35
C LYS A 140 -21.64 -4.46 17.54
N ALA A 141 -21.31 -3.18 17.69
CA ALA A 141 -21.84 -2.33 18.75
C ALA A 141 -23.36 -2.15 18.63
N ALA A 142 -23.88 -1.90 17.42
CA ALA A 142 -25.32 -1.83 17.15
C ALA A 142 -26.03 -3.14 17.53
N LYS A 143 -25.51 -4.29 17.11
CA LYS A 143 -26.10 -5.60 17.47
C LYS A 143 -26.01 -5.92 18.97
N GLN A 144 -24.98 -5.43 19.67
CA GLN A 144 -24.92 -5.55 21.14
C GLN A 144 -25.90 -4.63 21.85
N ALA A 145 -26.08 -3.40 21.36
CA ALA A 145 -27.06 -2.45 21.88
C ALA A 145 -28.49 -3.00 21.75
N GLU A 146 -28.83 -3.54 20.56
CA GLU A 146 -30.10 -4.18 20.29
C GLU A 146 -30.41 -5.37 21.25
N LYS A 147 -29.40 -6.24 21.45
CA LYS A 147 -29.51 -7.35 22.39
C LYS A 147 -29.67 -6.89 23.86
N ARG A 148 -29.03 -5.77 24.24
CA ARG A 148 -29.17 -5.18 25.59
C ARG A 148 -30.57 -4.57 25.76
N ALA A 149 -31.08 -3.85 24.75
CA ALA A 149 -32.42 -3.30 24.75
C ALA A 149 -33.47 -4.40 24.92
N ALA A 150 -33.44 -5.44 24.11
CA ALA A 150 -34.37 -6.57 24.18
C ALA A 150 -34.29 -7.33 25.54
N LYS A 151 -33.09 -7.38 26.17
CA LYS A 151 -32.97 -7.98 27.50
C LYS A 151 -33.57 -7.09 28.57
N LEU A 152 -33.45 -5.79 28.46
CA LEU A 152 -34.03 -4.81 29.37
C LEU A 152 -35.56 -4.82 29.29
N GLU A 153 -36.11 -4.82 28.09
CA GLU A 153 -37.58 -4.95 27.87
C GLU A 153 -38.16 -6.19 28.54
N ARG A 154 -37.55 -7.36 28.34
CA ARG A 154 -37.96 -8.61 28.99
C ARG A 154 -37.83 -8.57 30.51
N SER A 155 -36.89 -7.81 31.07
CA SER A 155 -36.78 -7.66 32.51
C SER A 155 -37.84 -6.75 33.09
N LEU A 156 -38.23 -5.70 32.37
CA LEU A 156 -39.31 -4.79 32.75
C LEU A 156 -40.67 -5.47 32.67
N GLU A 157 -40.94 -6.27 31.65
CA GLU A 157 -42.16 -7.07 31.52
C GLU A 157 -42.33 -8.05 32.70
N LYS A 158 -41.22 -8.67 33.15
CA LYS A 158 -41.26 -9.60 34.33
C LYS A 158 -41.46 -8.89 35.68
N GLN A 159 -41.21 -7.60 35.77
CA GLN A 159 -41.37 -6.77 36.97
C GLN A 159 -42.68 -5.99 36.98
N ALA A 160 -43.44 -5.99 35.86
CA ALA A 160 -44.77 -5.38 35.82
C ALA A 160 -45.71 -6.18 36.72
N PRO A 161 -46.40 -5.54 37.71
CA PRO A 161 -47.35 -6.22 38.58
C PRO A 161 -48.50 -6.74 37.72
N ALA A 162 -48.91 -8.00 37.99
CA ALA A 162 -50.12 -8.56 37.41
C ALA A 162 -51.30 -7.72 37.90
N ALA A 163 -51.98 -7.07 36.94
CA ALA A 163 -53.19 -6.28 37.19
C ALA A 163 -54.39 -7.20 37.43
#